data_b36e3051c5fec2cbfd560aea73562fd2
#
_entry.id   b36e3051c5fec2cbfd560aea73562fd2
#
_cell.length_a   1.000
_cell.length_b   1.000
_cell.length_c   1.000
_cell.angle_alpha   90.00
_cell.angle_beta   90.00
_cell.angle_gamma   90.00
#
_symmetry.space_group_name_H-M   'P 1'
#
loop_
_entity.id
_entity.type
_entity.pdbx_description
1 polymer ?
#
loop_
_entity_poly.entity_id
_entity_poly.type
_entity_poly.pdbx_seq_one_letter_code
_entity_poly.pdbx_strand_id
1 'polypeptide(L)'
;LMQIGCGAFTGCHALDKLTVHMKQGKKSGVKEMLGEMWQRIDVAFLYEPEKDQQTESEQRSEGGTGIWMPDVLHRKESRPEARLVFPEHYDEAVENTPARILYTEYHGSGSNYRQCFYNKELNYQEYDKLFEMAVVMDKLEVLVDMSFGRLEFPYELTEKAREEYRGYIGKNLREIAVYLVKQEDVDRLEVISAQKLWTLEGIDAALDCASQRKETEISAFLMNERADLVDKSEGNEQVNVDKIENNQETDMSVQEKDVQPCPVKKPLSMRKKRFEL
;
A
#
# COMPACT_ATOMS: atom_id res chain seq x y z
N LEU A 1 6.07 10.77 24.09
CA LEU A 1 6.08 12.22 23.82
C LEU A 1 4.64 12.72 23.75
N MET A 2 4.17 13.41 24.80
CA MET A 2 2.79 13.93 24.84
C MET A 2 2.67 15.37 24.32
N GLN A 3 3.74 16.13 24.39
CA GLN A 3 3.82 17.51 23.90
C GLN A 3 5.20 17.77 23.29
N ILE A 4 5.20 18.43 22.15
CA ILE A 4 6.40 18.92 21.46
C ILE A 4 6.26 20.44 21.40
N GLY A 5 7.34 21.15 21.73
CA GLY A 5 7.36 22.61 21.63
C GLY A 5 7.27 23.05 20.18
N CYS A 6 6.59 24.15 19.92
CA CYS A 6 6.53 24.76 18.60
C CYS A 6 7.94 25.09 18.10
N GLY A 7 8.25 24.74 16.85
CA GLY A 7 9.55 24.96 16.24
C GLY A 7 10.62 23.92 16.56
N ALA A 8 10.29 22.85 17.29
CA ALA A 8 11.28 21.82 17.70
C ALA A 8 11.90 21.07 16.51
N PHE A 9 11.18 20.95 15.39
CA PHE A 9 11.61 20.28 14.16
C PHE A 9 11.76 21.24 12.97
N THR A 10 11.57 22.53 13.20
CA THR A 10 11.77 23.53 12.15
C THR A 10 13.21 23.49 11.64
N GLY A 11 13.38 23.33 10.32
CA GLY A 11 14.70 23.26 9.71
C GLY A 11 15.34 21.86 9.70
N CYS A 12 14.69 20.82 10.22
CA CYS A 12 15.17 19.44 10.18
C CYS A 12 14.94 18.79 8.80
N HIS A 13 15.41 19.42 7.73
CA HIS A 13 15.14 19.00 6.34
C HIS A 13 15.80 17.68 5.93
N ALA A 14 16.82 17.22 6.67
CA ALA A 14 17.49 15.95 6.42
C ALA A 14 16.83 14.75 7.13
N LEU A 15 15.79 14.98 7.92
CA LEU A 15 15.06 13.91 8.59
C LEU A 15 14.07 13.28 7.60
N ASP A 16 14.30 12.01 7.26
CA ASP A 16 13.50 11.22 6.31
C ASP A 16 12.83 10.01 6.98
N LYS A 17 13.33 9.55 8.13
CA LYS A 17 12.83 8.38 8.84
C LYS A 17 12.59 8.68 10.31
N LEU A 18 11.48 8.17 10.83
CA LEU A 18 11.08 8.36 12.20
C LEU A 18 10.55 7.04 12.78
N THR A 19 11.08 6.64 13.95
CA THR A 19 10.52 5.54 14.72
C THR A 19 9.83 6.07 15.96
N VAL A 20 8.54 5.77 16.09
CA VAL A 20 7.71 6.28 17.19
C VAL A 20 7.26 5.12 18.06
N HIS A 21 7.67 5.14 19.32
CA HIS A 21 7.17 4.24 20.36
C HIS A 21 5.92 4.84 20.99
N MET A 22 4.79 4.18 20.83
CA MET A 22 3.50 4.64 21.33
C MET A 22 2.87 3.60 22.25
N LYS A 23 2.10 4.06 23.22
CA LYS A 23 1.15 3.22 23.93
C LYS A 23 -0.19 3.28 23.20
N GLN A 24 -0.80 2.13 23.00
CA GLN A 24 -2.09 2.04 22.32
C GLN A 24 -3.13 2.95 23.03
N GLY A 25 -3.93 3.68 22.23
CA GLY A 25 -4.94 4.60 22.75
C GLY A 25 -4.39 5.87 23.45
N LYS A 26 -3.09 6.18 23.31
CA LYS A 26 -2.50 7.39 23.94
C LYS A 26 -2.17 8.46 22.90
N LYS A 27 -2.49 9.70 23.30
CA LYS A 27 -2.15 10.90 22.53
C LYS A 27 -0.65 11.06 22.38
N SER A 28 -0.22 11.47 21.20
CA SER A 28 1.19 11.71 20.89
C SER A 28 1.43 13.08 20.27
N GLY A 29 2.66 13.59 20.37
CA GLY A 29 3.08 14.82 19.71
C GLY A 29 3.51 14.62 18.24
N VAL A 30 3.19 13.48 17.62
CA VAL A 30 3.61 13.18 16.24
C VAL A 30 2.95 14.12 15.24
N LYS A 31 1.70 14.53 15.48
CA LYS A 31 1.00 15.50 14.63
C LYS A 31 1.74 16.83 14.57
N GLU A 32 2.12 17.35 15.73
CA GLU A 32 2.84 18.61 15.83
C GLU A 32 4.20 18.53 15.14
N MET A 33 4.92 17.42 15.34
CA MET A 33 6.20 17.15 14.70
C MET A 33 6.08 17.11 13.18
N LEU A 34 5.15 16.31 12.63
CA LEU A 34 4.93 16.21 11.20
C LEU A 34 4.43 17.51 10.57
N GLY A 35 3.70 18.34 11.34
CA GLY A 35 3.22 19.64 10.90
C GLY A 35 4.32 20.68 10.68
N GLU A 36 5.51 20.48 11.27
CA GLU A 36 6.68 21.37 11.09
C GLU A 36 7.60 20.94 9.92
N MET A 37 7.32 19.78 9.33
CA MET A 37 8.13 19.18 8.27
C MET A 37 7.31 19.06 6.98
N TRP A 38 7.81 19.63 5.90
CA TRP A 38 7.17 19.60 4.60
C TRP A 38 7.71 18.48 3.69
N GLN A 39 8.94 18.01 3.95
CA GLN A 39 9.56 16.94 3.20
C GLN A 39 8.87 15.59 3.46
N ARG A 40 9.13 14.61 2.60
CA ARG A 40 8.70 13.24 2.81
C ARG A 40 9.29 12.66 4.09
N ILE A 41 8.46 11.98 4.89
CA ILE A 41 8.86 11.30 6.14
C ILE A 41 8.29 9.88 6.14
N ASP A 42 9.13 8.89 6.35
CA ASP A 42 8.75 7.51 6.59
C ASP A 42 8.65 7.27 8.11
N VAL A 43 7.47 6.89 8.58
CA VAL A 43 7.21 6.73 10.02
C VAL A 43 6.90 5.27 10.35
N ALA A 44 7.70 4.68 11.22
CA ALA A 44 7.45 3.37 11.81
C ALA A 44 6.83 3.53 13.21
N PHE A 45 5.66 2.93 13.43
CA PHE A 45 4.98 2.95 14.71
C PHE A 45 5.16 1.60 15.42
N LEU A 46 5.65 1.67 16.66
CA LEU A 46 5.76 0.54 17.56
C LEU A 46 4.80 0.79 18.73
N TYR A 47 3.80 -0.08 18.86
CA TYR A 47 2.83 -0.01 19.96
C TYR A 47 3.30 -0.89 21.11
N GLU A 48 3.45 -0.30 22.30
CA GLU A 48 3.74 -1.04 23.52
C GLU A 48 2.43 -1.66 24.02
N PRO A 49 2.39 -2.97 24.34
CA PRO A 49 1.23 -3.57 24.97
C PRO A 49 0.98 -2.90 26.33
N GLU A 50 -0.27 -2.70 26.72
CA GLU A 50 -0.59 -2.29 28.09
C GLU A 50 -0.04 -3.37 29.02
N LYS A 51 0.87 -2.97 29.91
CA LYS A 51 1.28 -3.86 31.02
C LYS A 51 0.07 -3.99 31.93
N ASP A 52 -0.53 -5.18 31.94
CA ASP A 52 -1.50 -5.52 32.97
C ASP A 52 -0.88 -5.27 34.35
N GLN A 53 -1.54 -4.45 35.14
CA GLN A 53 -1.06 -4.00 36.46
C GLN A 53 -0.96 -5.16 37.49
N GLN A 54 -1.10 -6.41 37.07
CA GLN A 54 -1.10 -7.57 37.97
C GLN A 54 0.26 -8.23 38.20
N THR A 55 1.34 -7.80 37.48
CA THR A 55 2.66 -8.47 37.61
C THR A 55 3.65 -7.70 38.51
N GLU A 56 3.27 -6.57 39.11
CA GLU A 56 4.18 -5.82 39.99
C GLU A 56 4.19 -6.30 41.47
N SER A 57 3.38 -7.29 41.83
CA SER A 57 3.29 -7.75 43.25
C SER A 57 4.20 -8.93 43.63
N GLU A 58 4.93 -9.55 42.69
CA GLU A 58 5.70 -10.77 43.00
C GLU A 58 7.23 -10.65 42.92
N GLN A 59 7.81 -9.47 42.70
CA GLN A 59 9.27 -9.30 42.75
C GLN A 59 9.75 -8.31 43.80
N ARG A 60 9.23 -8.43 45.03
CA ARG A 60 9.86 -7.83 46.21
C ARG A 60 10.32 -8.93 47.16
N SER A 61 11.41 -9.59 46.80
CA SER A 61 12.24 -10.28 47.80
C SER A 61 13.68 -10.42 47.26
N GLU A 62 14.57 -9.99 48.15
CA GLU A 62 15.98 -10.26 48.24
C GLU A 62 16.97 -9.28 47.62
N GLY A 63 17.69 -8.69 48.56
CA GLY A 63 18.73 -7.70 48.38
C GLY A 63 19.93 -8.20 47.56
N GLY A 64 20.27 -7.40 46.60
CA GLY A 64 21.52 -7.49 45.86
C GLY A 64 21.92 -6.08 45.43
N THR A 65 23.05 -5.59 45.96
CA THR A 65 23.74 -4.37 45.52
C THR A 65 24.22 -4.56 44.08
N GLY A 66 23.29 -4.47 43.13
CA GLY A 66 23.56 -4.51 41.70
C GLY A 66 23.52 -3.09 41.13
N ILE A 67 24.60 -2.67 40.51
CA ILE A 67 24.70 -1.45 39.70
C ILE A 67 23.52 -1.41 38.75
N TRP A 68 22.68 -0.39 38.88
CA TRP A 68 21.55 -0.13 38.00
C TRP A 68 22.08 0.19 36.58
N MET A 69 22.22 -0.83 35.74
CA MET A 69 22.41 -0.62 34.32
C MET A 69 21.04 -0.45 33.67
N PRO A 70 20.81 0.66 32.95
CA PRO A 70 19.55 0.80 32.22
C PRO A 70 19.42 -0.33 31.21
N ASP A 71 18.25 -0.94 31.14
CA ASP A 71 17.83 -2.02 30.25
C ASP A 71 17.81 -1.63 28.76
N VAL A 72 18.76 -0.78 28.33
CA VAL A 72 18.86 -0.22 26.99
C VAL A 72 19.53 -1.21 26.00
N LEU A 73 20.26 -2.20 26.52
CA LEU A 73 21.12 -3.07 25.69
C LEU A 73 20.47 -4.39 25.21
N HIS A 74 19.25 -4.70 25.62
CA HIS A 74 18.55 -5.92 25.20
C HIS A 74 17.17 -5.64 24.62
N ARG A 75 16.98 -4.47 23.97
CA ARG A 75 15.80 -4.26 23.16
C ARG A 75 15.94 -5.13 21.92
N LYS A 76 15.32 -6.32 21.94
CA LYS A 76 14.97 -7.05 20.72
C LYS A 76 14.40 -6.01 19.75
N GLU A 77 14.96 -5.86 18.58
CA GLU A 77 14.40 -5.01 17.54
C GLU A 77 12.96 -5.48 17.30
N SER A 78 12.02 -4.81 17.94
CA SER A 78 10.61 -5.12 17.77
C SER A 78 10.22 -4.65 16.38
N ARG A 79 9.70 -5.58 15.58
CA ARG A 79 9.15 -5.27 14.27
C ARG A 79 8.07 -4.19 14.43
N PRO A 80 8.07 -3.12 13.64
CA PRO A 80 7.01 -2.12 13.69
C PRO A 80 5.65 -2.74 13.37
N GLU A 81 4.60 -2.28 14.02
CA GLU A 81 3.23 -2.74 13.77
C GLU A 81 2.59 -1.98 12.60
N ALA A 82 2.97 -0.72 12.41
CA ALA A 82 2.57 0.08 11.27
C ALA A 82 3.75 0.84 10.68
N ARG A 83 3.79 0.95 9.36
CA ARG A 83 4.73 1.78 8.63
C ARG A 83 3.96 2.65 7.64
N LEU A 84 4.10 3.96 7.78
CA LEU A 84 3.39 4.95 6.99
C LEU A 84 4.37 5.93 6.35
N VAL A 85 4.07 6.33 5.14
CA VAL A 85 4.79 7.39 4.43
C VAL A 85 3.94 8.64 4.45
N PHE A 86 4.49 9.73 4.94
CA PHE A 86 3.90 11.06 4.83
C PHE A 86 4.59 11.76 3.66
N PRO A 87 3.91 11.94 2.51
CA PRO A 87 4.51 12.54 1.33
C PRO A 87 5.01 13.97 1.55
N GLU A 88 5.85 14.44 0.65
CA GLU A 88 6.21 15.86 0.61
C GLU A 88 5.01 16.73 0.21
N HIS A 89 5.04 17.99 0.63
CA HIS A 89 4.10 19.00 0.15
C HIS A 89 4.76 20.38 0.22
N TYR A 90 4.43 21.21 -0.72
CA TYR A 90 4.83 22.62 -0.69
C TYR A 90 3.83 23.47 -1.47
N ASP A 91 3.80 24.75 -1.14
CA ASP A 91 2.96 25.74 -1.75
C ASP A 91 3.83 26.65 -2.61
N GLU A 92 3.44 26.86 -3.83
CA GLU A 92 4.13 27.75 -4.78
C GLU A 92 3.24 28.91 -5.13
N ALA A 93 3.75 30.14 -4.95
CA ALA A 93 3.07 31.34 -5.40
C ALA A 93 3.42 31.59 -6.87
N VAL A 94 2.42 31.43 -7.75
CA VAL A 94 2.59 31.59 -9.20
C VAL A 94 1.95 32.91 -9.66
N GLU A 95 2.70 33.73 -10.40
CA GLU A 95 2.19 34.92 -11.04
C GLU A 95 1.74 34.61 -12.46
N ASN A 96 0.45 34.77 -12.72
CA ASN A 96 -0.10 34.65 -14.08
C ASN A 96 0.05 35.97 -14.82
N THR A 97 1.04 36.07 -15.69
CA THR A 97 1.19 37.15 -16.64
C THR A 97 0.49 36.78 -17.97
N PRO A 98 -0.40 37.62 -18.52
CA PRO A 98 -0.49 39.08 -18.44
C PRO A 98 -1.47 39.62 -17.39
N ALA A 99 -2.26 38.78 -16.74
CA ALA A 99 -3.32 39.25 -15.83
C ALA A 99 -2.79 39.73 -14.45
N ARG A 100 -1.53 39.48 -14.13
CA ARG A 100 -0.90 39.77 -12.82
C ARG A 100 -1.70 39.23 -11.62
N ILE A 101 -2.30 38.07 -11.78
CA ILE A 101 -3.01 37.40 -10.72
C ILE A 101 -2.03 36.45 -10.03
N LEU A 102 -1.82 36.64 -8.73
CA LEU A 102 -1.11 35.68 -7.90
C LEU A 102 -2.10 34.60 -7.45
N TYR A 103 -1.73 33.36 -7.66
CA TYR A 103 -2.45 32.22 -7.08
C TYR A 103 -1.44 31.23 -6.47
N THR A 104 -1.93 30.41 -5.55
CA THR A 104 -1.10 29.40 -4.91
C THR A 104 -1.36 28.05 -5.56
N GLU A 105 -0.29 27.43 -6.05
CA GLU A 105 -0.31 26.02 -6.47
C GLU A 105 0.14 25.13 -5.30
N TYR A 106 -0.62 24.06 -5.06
CA TYR A 106 -0.34 23.08 -4.03
C TYR A 106 0.26 21.83 -4.68
N HIS A 107 1.44 21.43 -4.21
CA HIS A 107 2.17 20.29 -4.72
C HIS A 107 2.28 19.19 -3.68
N GLY A 108 2.06 17.92 -4.11
CA GLY A 108 2.10 16.75 -3.27
C GLY A 108 0.88 16.60 -2.35
N SER A 109 0.63 15.40 -1.91
CA SER A 109 -0.52 15.06 -1.05
C SER A 109 -0.25 15.24 0.44
N GLY A 110 1.00 15.49 0.81
CA GLY A 110 1.49 15.42 2.18
C GLY A 110 0.78 16.31 3.19
N SER A 111 0.25 17.47 2.77
CA SER A 111 -0.54 18.36 3.64
C SER A 111 -1.80 17.65 4.17
N ASN A 112 -2.50 16.91 3.31
CA ASN A 112 -3.70 16.17 3.69
C ASN A 112 -3.37 14.98 4.61
N TYR A 113 -2.31 14.24 4.32
CA TYR A 113 -1.86 13.13 5.17
C TYR A 113 -1.50 13.56 6.59
N ARG A 114 -0.94 14.77 6.77
CA ARG A 114 -0.62 15.34 8.09
C ARG A 114 -1.85 15.76 8.89
N GLN A 115 -3.03 15.78 8.27
CA GLN A 115 -4.31 16.06 8.91
C GLN A 115 -5.06 14.80 9.38
N CYS A 116 -4.56 13.59 9.05
CA CYS A 116 -5.17 12.32 9.47
C CYS A 116 -5.09 12.04 10.98
N PHE A 117 -4.91 13.05 11.80
CA PHE A 117 -4.86 12.92 13.25
C PHE A 117 -6.11 13.53 13.89
N TYR A 118 -6.87 12.68 14.58
CA TYR A 118 -7.98 13.13 15.42
C TYR A 118 -7.56 13.11 16.89
N ASN A 119 -7.71 14.23 17.59
CA ASN A 119 -7.36 14.36 19.02
C ASN A 119 -5.94 13.86 19.35
N LYS A 120 -4.97 14.07 18.44
CA LYS A 120 -3.57 13.63 18.54
C LYS A 120 -3.35 12.10 18.37
N GLU A 121 -4.35 11.37 17.96
CA GLU A 121 -4.26 9.98 17.55
C GLU A 121 -4.34 9.89 16.03
N LEU A 122 -3.54 9.03 15.44
CA LEU A 122 -3.57 8.81 14.00
C LEU A 122 -4.80 7.99 13.63
N ASN A 123 -5.55 8.45 12.64
CA ASN A 123 -6.66 7.72 12.04
C ASN A 123 -6.19 7.01 10.77
N TYR A 124 -5.94 5.71 10.88
CA TYR A 124 -5.47 4.88 9.78
C TYR A 124 -6.46 4.79 8.61
N GLN A 125 -7.76 4.79 8.92
CA GLN A 125 -8.79 4.72 7.87
C GLN A 125 -8.86 6.02 7.05
N GLU A 126 -8.68 7.18 7.70
CA GLU A 126 -8.60 8.46 6.96
C GLU A 126 -7.30 8.54 6.14
N TYR A 127 -6.19 8.01 6.67
CA TYR A 127 -4.94 7.90 5.94
C TYR A 127 -5.11 7.06 4.67
N ASP A 128 -5.71 5.87 4.78
CA ASP A 128 -5.90 4.95 3.65
C ASP A 128 -6.84 5.55 2.58
N LYS A 129 -7.89 6.29 2.96
CA LYS A 129 -8.80 6.97 2.02
C LYS A 129 -8.13 8.01 1.13
N LEU A 130 -7.01 8.58 1.56
CA LEU A 130 -6.28 9.58 0.77
C LEU A 130 -5.45 8.96 -0.36
N PHE A 131 -5.36 7.64 -0.44
CA PHE A 131 -4.48 6.98 -1.40
C PHE A 131 -4.85 7.28 -2.87
N GLU A 132 -6.14 7.33 -3.20
CA GLU A 132 -6.59 7.71 -4.55
C GLU A 132 -6.11 9.12 -4.96
N MET A 133 -6.08 10.06 -4.00
CA MET A 133 -5.55 11.39 -4.23
C MET A 133 -4.03 11.35 -4.41
N ALA A 134 -3.32 10.59 -3.57
CA ALA A 134 -1.88 10.43 -3.68
C ALA A 134 -1.46 9.89 -5.05
N VAL A 135 -2.22 8.93 -5.61
CA VAL A 135 -1.97 8.36 -6.96
C VAL A 135 -1.95 9.45 -8.04
N VAL A 136 -2.69 10.54 -7.86
CA VAL A 136 -2.73 11.66 -8.81
C VAL A 136 -1.61 12.67 -8.57
N MET A 137 -1.20 12.87 -7.30
CA MET A 137 -0.33 13.99 -6.90
C MET A 137 1.12 13.58 -6.67
N ASP A 138 1.38 12.33 -6.33
CA ASP A 138 2.69 11.89 -5.88
C ASP A 138 3.42 11.01 -6.90
N LYS A 139 4.73 10.85 -6.69
CA LYS A 139 5.60 10.05 -7.57
C LYS A 139 5.46 8.56 -7.28
N LEU A 140 5.80 7.73 -8.28
CA LEU A 140 5.78 6.27 -8.19
C LEU A 140 6.48 5.74 -6.93
N GLU A 141 7.66 6.27 -6.60
CA GLU A 141 8.46 5.82 -5.45
C GLU A 141 7.71 5.98 -4.12
N VAL A 142 6.99 7.10 -3.96
CA VAL A 142 6.18 7.37 -2.77
C VAL A 142 5.01 6.39 -2.68
N LEU A 143 4.32 6.18 -3.80
CA LEU A 143 3.16 5.29 -3.87
C LEU A 143 3.53 3.82 -3.65
N VAL A 144 4.69 3.40 -4.14
CA VAL A 144 5.28 2.08 -3.87
C VAL A 144 5.51 1.92 -2.38
N ASP A 145 6.22 2.86 -1.75
CA ASP A 145 6.53 2.78 -0.32
C ASP A 145 5.27 2.84 0.56
N MET A 146 4.27 3.62 0.18
CA MET A 146 2.96 3.65 0.86
C MET A 146 2.25 2.31 0.75
N SER A 147 2.15 1.77 -0.46
CA SER A 147 1.43 0.51 -0.72
C SER A 147 2.08 -0.66 0.00
N PHE A 148 3.40 -0.83 -0.14
CA PHE A 148 4.11 -1.91 0.54
C PHE A 148 4.14 -1.71 2.06
N GLY A 149 4.34 -0.49 2.55
CA GLY A 149 4.29 -0.20 3.98
C GLY A 149 2.96 -0.60 4.62
N ARG A 150 1.83 -0.36 3.94
CA ARG A 150 0.50 -0.75 4.43
C ARG A 150 0.21 -2.26 4.29
N LEU A 151 0.72 -2.91 3.24
CA LEU A 151 0.53 -4.35 3.04
C LEU A 151 1.42 -5.20 3.95
N GLU A 152 2.65 -4.78 4.21
CA GLU A 152 3.60 -5.48 5.08
C GLU A 152 3.29 -5.28 6.57
N PHE A 153 2.74 -4.10 6.94
CA PHE A 153 2.42 -3.70 8.31
C PHE A 153 0.94 -3.30 8.41
N PRO A 154 0.01 -4.26 8.35
CA PRO A 154 -1.43 -4.00 8.14
C PRO A 154 -2.18 -3.59 9.42
N TYR A 155 -1.58 -2.78 10.29
CA TYR A 155 -2.23 -2.28 11.48
C TYR A 155 -3.48 -1.46 11.13
N GLU A 156 -4.65 -1.86 11.67
CA GLU A 156 -5.96 -1.26 11.36
C GLU A 156 -6.28 -1.13 9.85
N LEU A 157 -5.68 -1.97 9.01
CA LEU A 157 -5.94 -1.97 7.56
C LEU A 157 -7.25 -2.67 7.25
N THR A 158 -8.19 -1.95 6.64
CA THR A 158 -9.46 -2.52 6.18
C THR A 158 -9.24 -3.34 4.91
N GLU A 159 -10.13 -4.32 4.66
CA GLU A 159 -10.03 -5.16 3.45
C GLU A 159 -10.18 -4.31 2.18
N LYS A 160 -11.07 -3.32 2.20
CA LYS A 160 -11.23 -2.39 1.08
C LYS A 160 -9.92 -1.65 0.75
N ALA A 161 -9.26 -1.08 1.74
CA ALA A 161 -7.99 -0.39 1.53
C ALA A 161 -6.89 -1.35 1.09
N ARG A 162 -6.87 -2.58 1.63
CA ARG A 162 -5.94 -3.64 1.18
C ARG A 162 -6.09 -3.90 -0.32
N GLU A 163 -7.33 -4.06 -0.80
CA GLU A 163 -7.60 -4.29 -2.22
C GLU A 163 -7.26 -3.07 -3.08
N GLU A 164 -7.41 -1.85 -2.58
CA GLU A 164 -6.98 -0.63 -3.28
C GLU A 164 -5.46 -0.60 -3.48
N TYR A 165 -4.66 -0.89 -2.43
CA TYR A 165 -3.20 -0.99 -2.53
C TYR A 165 -2.75 -2.12 -3.46
N ARG A 166 -3.36 -3.32 -3.33
CA ARG A 166 -3.10 -4.46 -4.22
C ARG A 166 -3.44 -4.14 -5.67
N GLY A 167 -4.60 -3.51 -5.88
CA GLY A 167 -5.06 -3.11 -7.20
C GLY A 167 -4.13 -2.09 -7.86
N TYR A 168 -3.57 -1.16 -7.08
CA TYR A 168 -2.57 -0.21 -7.58
C TYR A 168 -1.28 -0.92 -8.00
N ILE A 169 -0.76 -1.81 -7.16
CA ILE A 169 0.45 -2.59 -7.48
C ILE A 169 0.21 -3.44 -8.74
N GLY A 170 -0.94 -4.14 -8.83
CA GLY A 170 -1.26 -4.98 -9.98
C GLY A 170 -1.38 -4.20 -11.30
N LYS A 171 -2.00 -3.01 -11.27
CA LYS A 171 -2.13 -2.16 -12.45
C LYS A 171 -0.80 -1.59 -12.96
N ASN A 172 0.12 -1.28 -12.04
CA ASN A 172 1.40 -0.66 -12.35
C ASN A 172 2.57 -1.64 -12.17
N LEU A 173 2.29 -2.95 -12.18
CA LEU A 173 3.25 -3.98 -11.81
C LEU A 173 4.55 -3.92 -12.62
N ARG A 174 4.46 -3.68 -13.92
CA ARG A 174 5.62 -3.57 -14.80
C ARG A 174 6.59 -2.49 -14.34
N GLU A 175 6.08 -1.30 -14.04
CA GLU A 175 6.90 -0.15 -13.63
C GLU A 175 7.44 -0.34 -12.21
N ILE A 176 6.59 -0.88 -11.32
CA ILE A 176 6.95 -1.16 -9.93
C ILE A 176 8.04 -2.23 -9.87
N ALA A 177 7.89 -3.34 -10.61
CA ALA A 177 8.87 -4.42 -10.61
C ALA A 177 10.24 -3.93 -11.14
N VAL A 178 10.26 -3.17 -12.23
CA VAL A 178 11.49 -2.55 -12.74
C VAL A 178 12.09 -1.56 -11.73
N TYR A 179 11.26 -0.80 -11.02
CA TYR A 179 11.73 0.09 -9.95
C TYR A 179 12.38 -0.69 -8.81
N LEU A 180 11.74 -1.75 -8.31
CA LEU A 180 12.26 -2.59 -7.23
C LEU A 180 13.57 -3.29 -7.61
N VAL A 181 13.69 -3.79 -8.84
CA VAL A 181 14.95 -4.34 -9.36
C VAL A 181 16.07 -3.30 -9.37
N LYS A 182 15.76 -2.06 -9.74
CA LYS A 182 16.75 -0.96 -9.71
C LYS A 182 17.19 -0.59 -8.30
N GLN A 183 16.33 -0.78 -7.30
CA GLN A 183 16.63 -0.55 -5.88
C GLN A 183 17.25 -1.79 -5.21
N GLU A 184 17.35 -2.92 -5.91
CA GLU A 184 17.80 -4.22 -5.37
C GLU A 184 16.95 -4.68 -4.17
N ASP A 185 15.65 -4.33 -4.19
CA ASP A 185 14.69 -4.60 -3.11
C ASP A 185 14.02 -5.96 -3.31
N VAL A 186 14.74 -7.03 -2.93
CA VAL A 186 14.27 -8.42 -3.04
C VAL A 186 13.09 -8.67 -2.12
N ASP A 187 13.09 -8.10 -0.91
CA ASP A 187 12.03 -8.30 0.08
C ASP A 187 10.67 -7.92 -0.49
N ARG A 188 10.59 -6.80 -1.21
CA ARG A 188 9.33 -6.37 -1.82
C ARG A 188 8.96 -7.16 -3.07
N LEU A 189 9.91 -7.67 -3.81
CA LEU A 189 9.62 -8.64 -4.89
C LEU A 189 9.00 -9.92 -4.32
N GLU A 190 9.45 -10.40 -3.17
CA GLU A 190 8.85 -11.52 -2.44
C GLU A 190 7.42 -11.19 -1.96
N VAL A 191 7.16 -9.95 -1.52
CA VAL A 191 5.80 -9.51 -1.16
C VAL A 191 4.85 -9.59 -2.35
N ILE A 192 5.30 -9.21 -3.56
CA ILE A 192 4.49 -9.36 -4.79
C ILE A 192 4.11 -10.82 -5.01
N SER A 193 5.07 -11.75 -4.82
CA SER A 193 4.83 -13.19 -4.92
C SER A 193 3.84 -13.69 -3.88
N ALA A 194 4.04 -13.30 -2.61
CA ALA A 194 3.14 -13.66 -1.51
C ALA A 194 1.71 -13.17 -1.72
N GLN A 195 1.55 -11.99 -2.33
CA GLN A 195 0.26 -11.40 -2.70
C GLN A 195 -0.32 -11.98 -4.01
N LYS A 196 0.42 -12.83 -4.73
CA LYS A 196 0.03 -13.43 -6.02
C LYS A 196 -0.33 -12.38 -7.08
N LEU A 197 0.45 -11.32 -7.15
CA LEU A 197 0.22 -10.21 -8.07
C LEU A 197 1.03 -10.29 -9.36
N TRP A 198 1.96 -11.25 -9.48
CA TRP A 198 2.79 -11.40 -10.66
C TRP A 198 1.98 -11.63 -11.95
N THR A 199 2.39 -10.94 -13.00
CA THR A 199 1.95 -11.19 -14.39
C THR A 199 3.18 -11.52 -15.24
N LEU A 200 3.00 -12.26 -16.33
CA LEU A 200 4.12 -12.58 -17.24
C LEU A 200 4.80 -11.31 -17.78
N GLU A 201 4.01 -10.29 -18.14
CA GLU A 201 4.55 -9.01 -18.61
C GLU A 201 5.40 -8.32 -17.53
N GLY A 202 4.95 -8.31 -16.29
CA GLY A 202 5.68 -7.72 -15.15
C GLY A 202 6.99 -8.44 -14.87
N ILE A 203 6.98 -9.79 -14.88
CA ILE A 203 8.18 -10.60 -14.68
C ILE A 203 9.17 -10.43 -15.85
N ASP A 204 8.72 -10.48 -17.10
CA ASP A 204 9.59 -10.33 -18.24
C ASP A 204 10.28 -8.97 -18.25
N ALA A 205 9.57 -7.89 -17.93
CA ALA A 205 10.17 -6.55 -17.80
C ALA A 205 11.19 -6.46 -16.64
N ALA A 206 10.91 -7.11 -15.50
CA ALA A 206 11.82 -7.18 -14.38
C ALA A 206 13.08 -8.00 -14.70
N LEU A 207 12.93 -9.13 -15.40
CA LEU A 207 14.03 -9.97 -15.87
C LEU A 207 14.96 -9.23 -16.87
N ASP A 208 14.37 -8.49 -17.80
CA ASP A 208 15.14 -7.66 -18.73
C ASP A 208 15.99 -6.63 -17.97
N CYS A 209 15.41 -5.96 -16.98
CA CYS A 209 16.11 -4.99 -16.16
C CYS A 209 17.21 -5.65 -15.32
N ALA A 210 16.93 -6.77 -14.66
CA ALA A 210 17.90 -7.50 -13.82
C ALA A 210 19.07 -8.03 -14.67
N SER A 211 18.80 -8.51 -15.88
CA SER A 211 19.82 -8.98 -16.82
C SER A 211 20.76 -7.86 -17.28
N GLN A 212 20.20 -6.68 -17.59
CA GLN A 212 20.99 -5.50 -17.97
C GLN A 212 21.89 -5.02 -16.83
N ARG A 213 21.44 -5.14 -15.57
CA ARG A 213 22.19 -4.77 -14.38
C ARG A 213 23.12 -5.86 -13.86
N LYS A 214 22.99 -7.09 -14.40
CA LYS A 214 23.74 -8.30 -13.97
C LYS A 214 23.40 -8.75 -12.56
N GLU A 215 22.18 -8.49 -12.10
CA GLU A 215 21.65 -8.93 -10.81
C GLU A 215 21.27 -10.41 -10.88
N THR A 216 22.22 -11.29 -10.55
CA THR A 216 22.05 -12.74 -10.72
C THR A 216 21.04 -13.35 -9.74
N GLU A 217 21.01 -12.88 -8.50
CA GLU A 217 20.09 -13.34 -7.46
C GLU A 217 18.65 -13.00 -7.82
N ILE A 218 18.39 -11.74 -8.16
CA ILE A 218 17.07 -11.27 -8.59
C ILE A 218 16.62 -12.01 -9.87
N SER A 219 17.55 -12.22 -10.83
CA SER A 219 17.23 -12.94 -12.04
C SER A 219 16.82 -14.39 -11.78
N ALA A 220 17.53 -15.09 -10.86
CA ALA A 220 17.18 -16.45 -10.47
C ALA A 220 15.81 -16.52 -9.78
N PHE A 221 15.54 -15.59 -8.86
CA PHE A 221 14.24 -15.46 -8.20
C PHE A 221 13.10 -15.27 -9.22
N LEU A 222 13.23 -14.30 -10.14
CA LEU A 222 12.21 -14.01 -11.14
C LEU A 222 12.01 -15.15 -12.15
N MET A 223 13.07 -15.91 -12.49
CA MET A 223 12.94 -17.10 -13.33
C MET A 223 12.10 -18.20 -12.67
N ASN A 224 12.26 -18.40 -11.36
CA ASN A 224 11.45 -19.34 -10.61
C ASN A 224 9.97 -18.90 -10.58
N GLU A 225 9.70 -17.63 -10.26
CA GLU A 225 8.33 -17.09 -10.28
C GLU A 225 7.67 -17.22 -11.66
N ARG A 226 8.46 -17.02 -12.74
CA ARG A 226 7.98 -17.20 -14.10
C ARG A 226 7.59 -18.64 -14.40
N ALA A 227 8.40 -19.59 -13.99
CA ALA A 227 8.12 -21.02 -14.18
C ALA A 227 6.82 -21.40 -13.44
N ASP A 228 6.68 -20.97 -12.18
CA ASP A 228 5.48 -21.23 -11.38
C ASP A 228 4.19 -20.65 -11.99
N LEU A 229 4.28 -19.50 -12.67
CA LEU A 229 3.12 -18.91 -13.35
C LEU A 229 2.74 -19.69 -14.61
N VAL A 230 3.72 -20.14 -15.40
CA VAL A 230 3.48 -20.91 -16.62
C VAL A 230 2.86 -22.26 -16.27
N ASP A 231 3.40 -22.99 -15.29
CA ASP A 231 2.86 -24.27 -14.83
C ASP A 231 1.40 -24.16 -14.35
N LYS A 232 1.07 -23.08 -13.64
CA LYS A 232 -0.31 -22.81 -13.20
C LYS A 232 -1.26 -22.47 -14.35
N SER A 233 -0.78 -21.83 -15.41
CA SER A 233 -1.59 -21.51 -16.60
C SER A 233 -1.89 -22.78 -17.42
N GLU A 234 -0.92 -23.65 -17.61
CA GLU A 234 -1.09 -24.91 -18.33
C GLU A 234 -1.99 -25.90 -17.56
N GLY A 235 -1.85 -25.97 -16.23
CA GLY A 235 -2.72 -26.80 -15.38
C GLY A 235 -4.20 -26.37 -15.39
N ASN A 236 -4.48 -25.07 -15.54
CA ASN A 236 -5.86 -24.57 -15.64
C ASN A 236 -6.51 -24.80 -17.02
N GLU A 237 -5.72 -24.86 -18.09
CA GLU A 237 -6.24 -25.19 -19.42
C GLU A 237 -6.64 -26.66 -19.49
N GLN A 238 -5.85 -27.56 -18.90
CA GLN A 238 -6.14 -28.99 -18.86
C GLN A 238 -7.43 -29.31 -18.09
N VAL A 239 -7.65 -28.66 -16.94
CA VAL A 239 -8.89 -28.83 -16.14
C VAL A 239 -10.14 -28.33 -16.87
N ASN A 240 -10.01 -27.34 -17.74
CA ASN A 240 -11.14 -26.85 -18.54
C ASN A 240 -11.45 -27.74 -19.73
N VAL A 241 -10.44 -28.39 -20.35
CA VAL A 241 -10.64 -29.36 -21.44
C VAL A 241 -11.34 -30.61 -20.88
N ASP A 242 -10.88 -31.14 -19.75
CA ASP A 242 -11.50 -32.31 -19.08
C ASP A 242 -12.97 -32.07 -18.65
N LYS A 243 -13.32 -30.83 -18.29
CA LYS A 243 -14.72 -30.46 -17.99
C LYS A 243 -15.60 -30.33 -19.22
N ILE A 244 -15.05 -29.96 -20.35
CA ILE A 244 -15.78 -29.86 -21.63
C ILE A 244 -16.02 -31.26 -22.20
N GLU A 245 -15.05 -32.17 -22.14
CA GLU A 245 -15.20 -33.54 -22.60
C GLU A 245 -16.21 -34.35 -21.75
N ASN A 246 -16.19 -34.21 -20.42
CA ASN A 246 -17.14 -34.89 -19.54
C ASN A 246 -18.60 -34.37 -19.64
N ASN A 247 -18.82 -33.16 -20.16
CA ASN A 247 -20.17 -32.63 -20.37
C ASN A 247 -20.76 -33.04 -21.75
N GLN A 248 -19.98 -33.56 -22.67
CA GLN A 248 -20.47 -34.02 -23.97
C GLN A 248 -20.95 -35.49 -23.96
N GLU A 249 -20.58 -36.30 -22.94
CA GLU A 249 -21.04 -37.71 -22.83
C GLU A 249 -22.39 -37.87 -22.10
N THR A 250 -22.97 -36.84 -21.51
CA THR A 250 -24.24 -36.95 -20.73
C THR A 250 -25.47 -36.45 -21.46
N ASP A 251 -25.40 -35.96 -22.69
CA ASP A 251 -26.57 -35.39 -23.39
C ASP A 251 -26.99 -36.10 -24.67
N MET A 252 -26.94 -37.43 -24.68
CA MET A 252 -27.54 -38.26 -25.73
C MET A 252 -28.70 -39.15 -25.26
N SER A 253 -29.63 -38.58 -24.47
CA SER A 253 -30.91 -39.25 -24.26
C SER A 253 -31.99 -38.28 -23.71
N VAL A 254 -32.55 -37.40 -24.52
CA VAL A 254 -33.92 -36.89 -24.28
C VAL A 254 -34.59 -36.59 -25.63
N GLN A 255 -35.74 -37.20 -25.80
CA GLN A 255 -36.61 -37.27 -26.93
C GLN A 255 -37.14 -35.92 -27.47
N GLU A 256 -37.37 -35.92 -28.79
CA GLU A 256 -38.18 -34.95 -29.52
C GLU A 256 -39.54 -34.65 -28.83
N LYS A 257 -39.81 -33.41 -28.60
CA LYS A 257 -41.16 -32.86 -28.46
C LYS A 257 -41.23 -31.45 -29.04
N ASP A 258 -42.08 -31.34 -30.01
CA ASP A 258 -42.78 -30.23 -30.67
C ASP A 258 -42.38 -28.79 -30.27
N VAL A 259 -41.81 -28.07 -31.23
CA VAL A 259 -41.59 -26.62 -31.16
C VAL A 259 -42.67 -25.90 -31.97
N GLN A 260 -43.56 -25.19 -31.28
CA GLN A 260 -44.40 -24.17 -31.88
C GLN A 260 -43.64 -22.85 -32.01
N PRO A 261 -43.77 -22.09 -33.12
CA PRO A 261 -43.00 -20.88 -33.33
C PRO A 261 -43.60 -19.67 -32.58
N CYS A 262 -42.74 -18.95 -31.89
CA CYS A 262 -43.07 -17.68 -31.16
C CYS A 262 -43.15 -16.48 -32.13
N PRO A 263 -44.05 -15.53 -31.96
CA PRO A 263 -44.27 -14.42 -32.89
C PRO A 263 -43.22 -13.30 -32.74
N VAL A 264 -42.75 -12.82 -33.86
CA VAL A 264 -41.80 -11.72 -34.02
C VAL A 264 -42.40 -10.39 -33.58
N LYS A 265 -41.85 -9.71 -32.56
CA LYS A 265 -42.21 -8.33 -32.18
C LYS A 265 -41.40 -7.35 -33.05
N LYS A 266 -42.14 -6.40 -33.69
CA LYS A 266 -41.58 -5.30 -34.50
C LYS A 266 -40.83 -4.28 -33.61
N PRO A 267 -39.80 -3.61 -34.14
CA PRO A 267 -39.05 -2.61 -33.38
C PRO A 267 -39.80 -1.30 -33.25
N LEU A 268 -39.75 -0.71 -32.03
CA LEU A 268 -40.29 0.63 -31.73
C LEU A 268 -39.39 1.71 -32.38
N SER A 269 -40.05 2.63 -33.10
CA SER A 269 -39.43 3.81 -33.71
C SER A 269 -39.00 4.84 -32.64
N MET A 270 -37.72 5.29 -32.69
CA MET A 270 -37.22 6.42 -31.91
C MET A 270 -37.87 7.73 -32.35
N ARG A 271 -38.59 8.38 -31.47
CA ARG A 271 -39.03 9.78 -31.61
C ARG A 271 -37.89 10.73 -31.24
N LYS A 272 -37.37 11.45 -32.23
CA LYS A 272 -36.47 12.60 -32.03
C LYS A 272 -37.21 13.73 -31.34
N LYS A 273 -36.84 14.11 -30.13
CA LYS A 273 -37.21 15.40 -29.53
C LYS A 273 -36.21 16.48 -30.00
N ARG A 274 -36.75 17.47 -30.74
CA ARG A 274 -36.10 18.69 -31.14
C ARG A 274 -36.13 19.65 -29.94
N PHE A 275 -34.99 20.14 -29.51
CA PHE A 275 -34.91 21.30 -28.64
C PHE A 275 -34.81 22.55 -29.53
N GLU A 276 -35.77 23.43 -29.41
CA GLU A 276 -35.71 24.82 -29.85
C GLU A 276 -35.32 25.69 -28.64
N LEU A 277 -34.57 26.77 -28.94
CA LEU A 277 -33.97 27.78 -28.08
C LEU A 277 -34.89 28.36 -26.99
#